data_4a992ec4dc6d08f80c4b94e90d7062e8
#
_entry.id   4a992ec4dc6d08f80c4b94e90d7062e8
#
_cell.length_a   1.000
_cell.length_b   1.000
_cell.length_c   1.000
_cell.angle_alpha   90.00
_cell.angle_beta   90.00
_cell.angle_gamma   90.00
#
_symmetry.space_group_name_H-M   'P 1'
#
loop_
_entity.id
_entity.type
_entity.pdbx_description
1 polymer ?
#
loop_
_entity_poly.entity_id
_entity_poly.type
_entity_poly.pdbx_seq_one_letter_code
_entity_poly.pdbx_strand_id
1 'polypeptide(L)'
;VRTVLIANRGEIAVRVARACRDAGLRSVAVYAEPDRDAEHVRLADEAYALGGTTAADSYLVIDKVLDAARQSGADAVHPGYGFLSENADFAQAVLDAGLTWIGPPPDAIRVLGDKVAARHLAAEVGAPQVPGTSDPVSGPEEVLAFAEQHGLPVAIKAAFGGGGRGLKVARTTEEIPELFASAVREAQAAFGRGECFVERYLDKPRHVEAQVMADQHGAVTVVGTRDCSLQRRHQKLVEEAPAPFLTDEQRAQIHTAARDICAAAGYVGAGTVEFLVGLDGVISFLEVNTRLQVEHPVTEETSGVDLVRAQFAVAAGAHLADLGLDTDPRPRGHSFEFRVNGEDPGRNFLPAPGTITDYGEPAGPGVRVDSGVRTGSVIGGAFDSLIAKIIVTGASRAEALQRARRVLDETVVEGLPTVLPFHRAVVRDPDFTDEPFRVHTRWIETEWDNELAPWAGAAEVEEPAARETVVVEVGGKRLEVTLPAGFGAVGTGAGAGKPGRRARSKGGGAAVSGDALTSPMQGTIVKIAVSEGDQVAAGDLVVVLEAMKMEQPLTAHKAGTVKGLTASVGEVVASGAVICELVD
;
A
#
# COMPACT_ATOMS: atom_id res chain seq x y z
N VAL A 1 -8.99 25.73 14.02
CA VAL A 1 -8.42 25.37 12.71
C VAL A 1 -9.21 26.02 11.61
N ARG A 2 -8.53 26.74 10.70
CA ARG A 2 -9.15 27.41 9.54
C ARG A 2 -8.46 27.05 8.22
N THR A 3 -7.14 26.78 8.29
CA THR A 3 -6.32 26.48 7.13
C THR A 3 -5.43 25.29 7.44
N VAL A 4 -5.61 24.20 6.71
CA VAL A 4 -4.90 22.93 6.91
C VAL A 4 -3.84 22.76 5.83
N LEU A 5 -2.57 22.67 6.22
CA LEU A 5 -1.52 22.17 5.34
C LEU A 5 -1.57 20.64 5.32
N ILE A 6 -1.59 20.07 4.14
CA ILE A 6 -1.64 18.61 3.90
C ILE A 6 -0.21 18.17 3.58
N ALA A 7 0.47 17.59 4.59
CA ALA A 7 1.86 17.13 4.46
C ALA A 7 1.95 15.76 3.79
N ASN A 8 1.31 15.63 2.63
CA ASN A 8 1.22 14.37 1.88
C ASN A 8 0.95 14.63 0.40
N ARG A 9 0.79 13.54 -0.40
CA ARG A 9 0.55 13.56 -1.84
C ARG A 9 -0.52 12.51 -2.24
N GLY A 10 -0.81 12.47 -3.53
CA GLY A 10 -1.64 11.42 -4.12
C GLY A 10 -3.08 11.43 -3.62
N GLU A 11 -3.68 10.24 -3.55
CA GLU A 11 -5.11 10.10 -3.23
C GLU A 11 -5.45 10.59 -1.82
N ILE A 12 -4.55 10.38 -0.83
CA ILE A 12 -4.81 10.83 0.56
C ILE A 12 -4.82 12.36 0.66
N ALA A 13 -3.95 13.05 -0.08
CA ALA A 13 -3.98 14.50 -0.11
C ALA A 13 -5.26 15.03 -0.77
N VAL A 14 -5.76 14.37 -1.82
CA VAL A 14 -7.07 14.64 -2.40
C VAL A 14 -8.19 14.40 -1.39
N ARG A 15 -8.15 13.26 -0.66
CA ARG A 15 -9.14 12.91 0.38
C ARG A 15 -9.21 13.97 1.48
N VAL A 16 -8.04 14.41 1.97
CA VAL A 16 -7.97 15.44 3.03
C VAL A 16 -8.43 16.81 2.49
N ALA A 17 -8.06 17.19 1.27
CA ALA A 17 -8.51 18.45 0.64
C ALA A 17 -10.04 18.47 0.48
N ARG A 18 -10.66 17.35 0.08
CA ARG A 18 -12.13 17.22 0.02
C ARG A 18 -12.75 17.36 1.40
N ALA A 19 -12.20 16.72 2.43
CA ALA A 19 -12.68 16.85 3.80
C ALA A 19 -12.55 18.29 4.34
N CYS A 20 -11.48 19.01 4.01
CA CYS A 20 -11.33 20.42 4.33
C CYS A 20 -12.47 21.24 3.72
N ARG A 21 -12.75 21.03 2.44
CA ARG A 21 -13.84 21.75 1.75
C ARG A 21 -15.20 21.47 2.37
N ASP A 22 -15.49 20.20 2.69
CA ASP A 22 -16.74 19.77 3.33
C ASP A 22 -16.87 20.29 4.77
N ALA A 23 -15.75 20.56 5.44
CA ALA A 23 -15.70 21.18 6.76
C ALA A 23 -15.66 22.73 6.73
N GLY A 24 -15.63 23.35 5.55
CA GLY A 24 -15.47 24.80 5.39
C GLY A 24 -14.08 25.30 5.76
N LEU A 25 -13.07 24.45 5.71
CA LEU A 25 -11.66 24.77 5.96
C LEU A 25 -10.94 25.01 4.62
N ARG A 26 -9.90 25.86 4.68
CA ARG A 26 -9.01 26.07 3.55
C ARG A 26 -7.94 24.99 3.53
N SER A 27 -7.66 24.45 2.35
CA SER A 27 -6.66 23.41 2.13
C SER A 27 -5.40 23.96 1.45
N VAL A 28 -4.24 23.55 1.93
CA VAL A 28 -2.93 23.88 1.35
C VAL A 28 -2.20 22.58 1.04
N ALA A 29 -1.92 22.33 -0.24
CA ALA A 29 -1.12 21.19 -0.66
C ALA A 29 0.38 21.53 -0.69
N VAL A 30 1.21 20.50 -0.58
CA VAL A 30 2.65 20.58 -0.89
C VAL A 30 2.98 19.59 -2.00
N TYR A 31 4.03 19.85 -2.78
CA TYR A 31 4.41 18.96 -3.88
C TYR A 31 5.91 18.95 -4.16
N ALA A 32 6.42 17.76 -4.53
CA ALA A 32 7.71 17.59 -5.18
C ALA A 32 7.59 17.85 -6.68
N GLU A 33 8.70 18.05 -7.40
CA GLU A 33 8.68 18.37 -8.84
C GLU A 33 7.88 17.37 -9.70
N PRO A 34 7.97 16.03 -9.48
CA PRO A 34 7.16 15.08 -10.25
C PRO A 34 5.63 15.23 -10.02
N ASP A 35 5.23 15.82 -8.91
CA ASP A 35 3.82 16.00 -8.54
C ASP A 35 3.26 17.39 -8.88
N ARG A 36 4.00 18.24 -9.57
CA ARG A 36 3.61 19.63 -9.89
C ARG A 36 2.20 19.73 -10.50
N ASP A 37 1.84 18.80 -11.37
CA ASP A 37 0.55 18.75 -12.05
C ASP A 37 -0.39 17.67 -11.49
N ALA A 38 -0.08 17.10 -10.31
CA ALA A 38 -0.87 16.07 -9.67
C ALA A 38 -2.24 16.58 -9.22
N GLU A 39 -3.18 15.65 -9.08
CA GLU A 39 -4.58 15.99 -8.78
C GLU A 39 -4.75 16.72 -7.44
N HIS A 40 -3.99 16.35 -6.40
CA HIS A 40 -4.04 17.00 -5.11
C HIS A 40 -3.59 18.47 -5.15
N VAL A 41 -2.63 18.82 -6.02
CA VAL A 41 -2.17 20.20 -6.25
C VAL A 41 -3.27 21.04 -6.88
N ARG A 42 -4.06 20.44 -7.76
CA ARG A 42 -5.15 21.12 -8.50
C ARG A 42 -6.39 21.32 -7.65
N LEU A 43 -6.67 20.39 -6.73
CA LEU A 43 -7.90 20.40 -5.91
C LEU A 43 -7.76 21.23 -4.64
N ALA A 44 -6.55 21.39 -4.12
CA ALA A 44 -6.31 22.25 -2.96
C ALA A 44 -6.56 23.73 -3.31
N ASP A 45 -6.88 24.54 -2.31
CA ASP A 45 -7.08 25.98 -2.49
C ASP A 45 -5.76 26.69 -2.82
N GLU A 46 -4.64 26.21 -2.28
CA GLU A 46 -3.27 26.65 -2.60
C GLU A 46 -2.32 25.46 -2.60
N ALA A 47 -1.17 25.65 -3.27
CA ALA A 47 -0.12 24.63 -3.31
C ALA A 47 1.28 25.25 -3.29
N TYR A 48 2.22 24.62 -2.55
CA TYR A 48 3.60 25.08 -2.37
C TYR A 48 4.60 24.01 -2.79
N ALA A 49 5.58 24.40 -3.58
CA ALA A 49 6.65 23.52 -4.01
C ALA A 49 7.63 23.24 -2.87
N LEU A 50 7.89 21.95 -2.61
CA LEU A 50 8.98 21.53 -1.72
C LEU A 50 10.32 21.47 -2.45
N GLY A 51 10.29 21.49 -3.80
CA GLY A 51 11.44 21.15 -4.63
C GLY A 51 11.83 19.69 -4.47
N GLY A 52 12.86 19.27 -5.22
CA GLY A 52 13.31 17.89 -5.19
C GLY A 52 12.47 16.95 -6.05
N THR A 53 12.98 15.73 -6.26
CA THR A 53 12.38 14.73 -7.14
C THR A 53 12.09 13.41 -6.44
N THR A 54 12.57 13.24 -5.21
CA THR A 54 12.39 12.04 -4.38
C THR A 54 11.71 12.39 -3.06
N ALA A 55 11.27 11.39 -2.32
CA ALA A 55 10.71 11.61 -0.98
C ALA A 55 11.74 12.20 -0.01
N ALA A 56 12.99 11.75 -0.10
CA ALA A 56 14.07 12.14 0.81
C ALA A 56 14.46 13.62 0.68
N ASP A 57 14.33 14.20 -0.50
CA ASP A 57 14.66 15.60 -0.76
C ASP A 57 13.43 16.53 -0.81
N SER A 58 12.24 16.00 -0.51
CA SER A 58 10.96 16.74 -0.52
C SER A 58 10.08 16.43 0.69
N TYR A 59 9.16 15.47 0.58
CA TYR A 59 8.14 15.16 1.59
C TYR A 59 8.68 14.69 2.95
N LEU A 60 9.92 14.21 3.02
CA LEU A 60 10.57 13.79 4.26
C LEU A 60 11.42 14.90 4.89
N VAL A 61 11.46 16.11 4.31
CA VAL A 61 12.23 17.25 4.84
C VAL A 61 11.33 18.14 5.66
N ILE A 62 11.40 18.01 6.99
CA ILE A 62 10.58 18.72 7.97
C ILE A 62 10.59 20.23 7.73
N ASP A 63 11.77 20.83 7.58
CA ASP A 63 11.92 22.27 7.40
C ASP A 63 11.18 22.80 6.16
N LYS A 64 11.19 22.05 5.06
CA LYS A 64 10.47 22.45 3.84
C LYS A 64 8.96 22.44 4.03
N VAL A 65 8.44 21.46 4.77
CA VAL A 65 7.00 21.39 5.09
C VAL A 65 6.59 22.53 6.01
N LEU A 66 7.40 22.84 7.04
CA LEU A 66 7.15 23.96 7.95
C LEU A 66 7.29 25.32 7.25
N ASP A 67 8.21 25.46 6.30
CA ASP A 67 8.32 26.65 5.47
C ASP A 67 7.08 26.89 4.63
N ALA A 68 6.54 25.84 4.01
CA ALA A 68 5.28 25.92 3.28
C ALA A 68 4.10 26.30 4.19
N ALA A 69 4.05 25.77 5.42
CA ALA A 69 3.03 26.16 6.40
C ALA A 69 3.12 27.63 6.79
N ARG A 70 4.35 28.16 7.02
CA ARG A 70 4.56 29.58 7.31
C ARG A 70 4.17 30.49 6.14
N GLN A 71 4.56 30.12 4.93
CA GLN A 71 4.27 30.90 3.71
C GLN A 71 2.78 30.96 3.39
N SER A 72 2.06 29.86 3.59
CA SER A 72 0.62 29.77 3.33
C SER A 72 -0.24 30.38 4.45
N GLY A 73 0.34 30.63 5.63
CA GLY A 73 -0.42 31.01 6.82
C GLY A 73 -1.34 29.90 7.32
N ALA A 74 -0.98 28.63 7.08
CA ALA A 74 -1.69 27.49 7.66
C ALA A 74 -1.61 27.54 9.19
N ASP A 75 -2.70 27.16 9.85
CA ASP A 75 -2.78 27.07 11.31
C ASP A 75 -2.83 25.63 11.83
N ALA A 76 -2.91 24.65 10.92
CA ALA A 76 -2.89 23.23 11.23
C ALA A 76 -2.15 22.42 10.16
N VAL A 77 -1.63 21.24 10.55
CA VAL A 77 -0.97 20.28 9.65
C VAL A 77 -1.63 18.93 9.78
N HIS A 78 -2.07 18.36 8.64
CA HIS A 78 -2.55 16.98 8.54
C HIS A 78 -1.49 16.14 7.80
N PRO A 79 -0.95 15.08 8.43
CA PRO A 79 0.15 14.31 7.85
C PRO A 79 -0.31 13.24 6.83
N GLY A 80 -1.60 12.92 6.76
CA GLY A 80 -2.10 11.78 6.02
C GLY A 80 -1.59 10.44 6.57
N TYR A 81 -1.02 9.60 5.71
CA TYR A 81 -0.32 8.36 6.06
C TYR A 81 1.00 8.22 5.29
N GLY A 82 1.93 7.40 5.78
CA GLY A 82 3.29 7.31 5.23
C GLY A 82 4.09 8.61 5.47
N PHE A 83 5.23 8.76 4.80
CA PHE A 83 6.15 9.89 4.97
C PHE A 83 6.40 10.23 6.44
N LEU A 84 6.02 11.43 6.88
CA LEU A 84 6.26 11.94 8.23
C LEU A 84 5.09 11.68 9.21
N SER A 85 4.05 10.94 8.82
CA SER A 85 2.85 10.77 9.64
C SER A 85 3.07 10.05 10.98
N GLU A 86 4.09 9.21 11.07
CA GLU A 86 4.49 8.49 12.29
C GLU A 86 5.84 9.01 12.85
N ASN A 87 6.23 10.22 12.45
CA ASN A 87 7.46 10.83 12.91
C ASN A 87 7.19 11.77 14.09
N ALA A 88 7.61 11.37 15.29
CA ALA A 88 7.40 12.13 16.51
C ALA A 88 8.11 13.49 16.51
N ASP A 89 9.27 13.58 15.87
CA ASP A 89 10.02 14.83 15.80
C ASP A 89 9.35 15.83 14.84
N PHE A 90 8.71 15.34 13.78
CA PHE A 90 7.88 16.20 12.92
C PHE A 90 6.63 16.71 13.67
N ALA A 91 5.94 15.82 14.39
CA ALA A 91 4.79 16.23 15.21
C ALA A 91 5.20 17.30 16.25
N GLN A 92 6.35 17.11 16.92
CA GLN A 92 6.89 18.09 17.87
C GLN A 92 7.25 19.40 17.18
N ALA A 93 7.91 19.36 16.02
CA ALA A 93 8.32 20.56 15.28
C ALA A 93 7.10 21.38 14.80
N VAL A 94 5.99 20.73 14.44
CA VAL A 94 4.71 21.40 14.12
C VAL A 94 4.17 22.13 15.34
N LEU A 95 4.16 21.47 16.52
CA LEU A 95 3.70 22.07 17.77
C LEU A 95 4.61 23.24 18.21
N ASP A 96 5.91 23.08 18.11
CA ASP A 96 6.92 24.12 18.44
C ASP A 96 6.79 25.34 17.52
N ALA A 97 6.33 25.14 16.28
CA ALA A 97 6.01 26.23 15.36
C ALA A 97 4.69 26.96 15.69
N GLY A 98 3.98 26.55 16.74
CA GLY A 98 2.69 27.11 17.15
C GLY A 98 1.51 26.69 16.27
N LEU A 99 1.66 25.60 15.51
CA LEU A 99 0.63 25.05 14.64
C LEU A 99 -0.12 23.91 15.34
N THR A 100 -1.38 23.68 14.95
CA THR A 100 -2.15 22.53 15.39
C THR A 100 -1.68 21.27 14.63
N TRP A 101 -1.22 20.28 15.37
CA TRP A 101 -0.94 18.95 14.83
C TRP A 101 -2.22 18.11 14.79
N ILE A 102 -2.63 17.63 13.62
CA ILE A 102 -3.80 16.76 13.43
C ILE A 102 -3.33 15.30 13.46
N GLY A 103 -3.16 14.80 14.66
CA GLY A 103 -2.62 13.46 14.93
C GLY A 103 -2.35 13.24 16.41
N PRO A 104 -1.78 12.08 16.78
CA PRO A 104 -1.47 11.76 18.17
C PRO A 104 -0.30 12.59 18.71
N PRO A 105 -0.21 12.76 20.04
CA PRO A 105 0.90 13.47 20.67
C PRO A 105 2.26 12.81 20.34
N PRO A 106 3.35 13.58 20.25
CA PRO A 106 4.68 13.03 19.94
C PRO A 106 5.10 11.88 20.85
N ASP A 107 4.76 11.94 22.14
CA ASP A 107 5.09 10.86 23.10
C ASP A 107 4.32 9.58 22.81
N ALA A 108 3.04 9.66 22.43
CA ALA A 108 2.26 8.51 22.01
C ALA A 108 2.86 7.88 20.73
N ILE A 109 3.32 8.70 19.78
CA ILE A 109 4.00 8.20 18.58
C ILE A 109 5.30 7.48 18.97
N ARG A 110 6.11 8.02 19.88
CA ARG A 110 7.36 7.38 20.32
C ARG A 110 7.12 6.05 21.01
N VAL A 111 6.18 6.01 21.97
CA VAL A 111 5.90 4.79 22.75
C VAL A 111 5.30 3.70 21.88
N LEU A 112 4.31 4.04 21.06
CA LEU A 112 3.60 3.05 20.23
C LEU A 112 4.37 2.69 18.95
N GLY A 113 5.26 3.56 18.46
CA GLY A 113 6.14 3.28 17.34
C GLY A 113 7.34 2.41 17.70
N ASP A 114 7.73 2.33 18.97
CA ASP A 114 8.73 1.37 19.45
C ASP A 114 8.05 0.03 19.75
N LYS A 115 8.42 -1.00 18.98
CA LYS A 115 7.77 -2.33 19.07
C LYS A 115 7.88 -2.97 20.45
N VAL A 116 8.99 -2.74 21.15
CA VAL A 116 9.22 -3.32 22.49
C VAL A 116 8.35 -2.55 23.50
N ALA A 117 8.40 -1.22 23.50
CA ALA A 117 7.59 -0.39 24.37
C ALA A 117 6.08 -0.62 24.17
N ALA A 118 5.64 -0.72 22.91
CA ALA A 118 4.24 -1.00 22.58
C ALA A 118 3.77 -2.37 23.11
N ARG A 119 4.61 -3.41 22.98
CA ARG A 119 4.31 -4.76 23.52
C ARG A 119 4.28 -4.77 25.05
N HIS A 120 5.17 -4.04 25.73
CA HIS A 120 5.12 -3.89 27.18
C HIS A 120 3.85 -3.19 27.63
N LEU A 121 3.50 -2.05 26.99
CA LEU A 121 2.26 -1.34 27.29
C LEU A 121 1.02 -2.24 27.07
N ALA A 122 1.00 -3.00 25.96
CA ALA A 122 -0.09 -3.93 25.68
C ALA A 122 -0.18 -5.04 26.75
N ALA A 123 0.96 -5.54 27.25
CA ALA A 123 0.97 -6.51 28.35
C ALA A 123 0.47 -5.90 29.68
N GLU A 124 0.86 -4.67 30.00
CA GLU A 124 0.43 -3.97 31.21
C GLU A 124 -1.09 -3.78 31.27
N VAL A 125 -1.72 -3.52 30.12
CA VAL A 125 -3.19 -3.38 30.04
C VAL A 125 -3.91 -4.72 29.82
N GLY A 126 -3.18 -5.84 29.78
CA GLY A 126 -3.77 -7.17 29.61
C GLY A 126 -4.26 -7.47 28.19
N ALA A 127 -3.75 -6.79 27.19
CA ALA A 127 -4.07 -7.07 25.79
C ALA A 127 -3.59 -8.48 25.39
N PRO A 128 -4.34 -9.19 24.53
CA PRO A 128 -3.97 -10.54 24.13
C PRO A 128 -2.65 -10.55 23.37
N GLN A 129 -1.74 -11.41 23.78
CA GLN A 129 -0.47 -11.64 23.10
C GLN A 129 -0.17 -13.14 23.07
N VAL A 130 0.45 -13.62 22.00
CA VAL A 130 1.04 -14.96 22.03
C VAL A 130 2.15 -15.01 23.07
N PRO A 131 2.35 -16.14 23.75
CA PRO A 131 3.49 -16.33 24.63
C PRO A 131 4.80 -15.97 23.91
N GLY A 132 5.66 -15.25 24.59
CA GLY A 132 6.95 -14.82 24.08
C GLY A 132 7.91 -14.52 25.21
N THR A 133 9.21 -14.50 24.95
CA THR A 133 10.22 -14.13 25.94
C THR A 133 10.28 -12.62 26.10
N SER A 134 10.42 -12.13 27.34
CA SER A 134 10.61 -10.70 27.64
C SER A 134 12.03 -10.25 27.36
N ASP A 135 12.98 -11.15 27.45
CA ASP A 135 14.41 -10.92 27.27
C ASP A 135 14.96 -11.77 26.11
N PRO A 136 16.06 -11.34 25.48
CA PRO A 136 16.72 -12.14 24.48
C PRO A 136 17.14 -13.49 25.05
N VAL A 137 16.92 -14.56 24.30
CA VAL A 137 17.35 -15.91 24.68
C VAL A 137 18.84 -16.09 24.47
N SER A 138 19.50 -16.76 25.40
CA SER A 138 20.95 -16.94 25.42
C SER A 138 21.45 -18.13 24.57
N GLY A 139 20.53 -19.08 24.25
CA GLY A 139 20.89 -20.29 23.52
C GLY A 139 19.70 -21.12 23.06
N PRO A 140 19.94 -22.15 22.24
CA PRO A 140 18.88 -23.02 21.73
C PRO A 140 18.17 -23.81 22.84
N GLU A 141 18.82 -24.04 23.99
CA GLU A 141 18.21 -24.73 25.14
C GLU A 141 17.01 -23.94 25.70
N GLU A 142 17.11 -22.60 25.77
CA GLU A 142 16.00 -21.77 26.23
C GLU A 142 14.85 -21.79 25.20
N VAL A 143 15.17 -21.85 23.90
CA VAL A 143 14.16 -22.00 22.84
C VAL A 143 13.46 -23.35 22.94
N LEU A 144 14.19 -24.43 23.22
CA LEU A 144 13.63 -25.77 23.44
C LEU A 144 12.69 -25.78 24.65
N ALA A 145 13.12 -25.22 25.80
CA ALA A 145 12.31 -25.11 26.99
C ALA A 145 11.03 -24.29 26.74
N PHE A 146 11.15 -23.21 25.99
CA PHE A 146 10.00 -22.41 25.57
C PHE A 146 9.02 -23.22 24.70
N ALA A 147 9.54 -23.99 23.73
CA ALA A 147 8.72 -24.82 22.84
C ALA A 147 8.03 -25.97 23.60
N GLU A 148 8.70 -26.56 24.62
CA GLU A 148 8.10 -27.57 25.49
C GLU A 148 6.95 -26.99 26.32
N GLN A 149 7.07 -25.75 26.79
CA GLN A 149 6.06 -25.10 27.63
C GLN A 149 4.88 -24.57 26.83
N HIS A 150 5.11 -23.99 25.63
CA HIS A 150 4.11 -23.24 24.88
C HIS A 150 3.67 -23.91 23.57
N GLY A 151 4.30 -25.04 23.22
CA GLY A 151 4.03 -25.77 21.98
C GLY A 151 4.78 -25.22 20.75
N LEU A 152 4.76 -26.01 19.70
CA LEU A 152 5.28 -25.66 18.37
C LEU A 152 4.12 -25.24 17.44
N PRO A 153 4.38 -24.47 16.39
CA PRO A 153 5.68 -23.91 15.98
C PRO A 153 6.09 -22.68 16.80
N VAL A 154 7.39 -22.41 16.86
CA VAL A 154 7.95 -21.21 17.51
C VAL A 154 8.71 -20.35 16.51
N ALA A 155 8.64 -19.05 16.69
CA ALA A 155 9.38 -18.06 15.90
C ALA A 155 10.60 -17.57 16.70
N ILE A 156 11.77 -17.63 16.08
CA ILE A 156 13.03 -17.04 16.58
C ILE A 156 13.24 -15.75 15.80
N LYS A 157 13.24 -14.62 16.48
CA LYS A 157 13.25 -13.27 15.87
C LYS A 157 14.47 -12.49 16.32
N ALA A 158 15.19 -11.86 15.40
CA ALA A 158 16.23 -10.89 15.74
C ALA A 158 15.60 -9.68 16.47
N ALA A 159 16.26 -9.23 17.56
CA ALA A 159 15.80 -8.11 18.39
C ALA A 159 15.64 -6.80 17.60
N PHE A 160 16.49 -6.58 16.61
CA PHE A 160 16.53 -5.36 15.79
C PHE A 160 16.04 -5.61 14.36
N GLY A 161 15.42 -6.75 14.09
CA GLY A 161 14.87 -7.13 12.77
C GLY A 161 13.52 -6.49 12.48
N GLY A 162 13.26 -6.23 11.20
CA GLY A 162 11.97 -5.74 10.69
C GLY A 162 11.66 -6.35 9.33
N GLY A 163 10.37 -6.34 8.91
CA GLY A 163 9.96 -6.83 7.59
C GLY A 163 10.24 -8.31 7.33
N GLY A 164 10.26 -9.17 8.39
CA GLY A 164 10.53 -10.60 8.27
C GLY A 164 12.02 -10.99 8.18
N ARG A 165 12.94 -10.03 8.16
CA ARG A 165 14.39 -10.32 8.21
C ARG A 165 14.82 -10.76 9.60
N GLY A 166 15.60 -11.85 9.67
CA GLY A 166 16.03 -12.44 10.95
C GLY A 166 14.91 -13.20 11.67
N LEU A 167 13.85 -13.60 10.97
CA LEU A 167 12.81 -14.50 11.46
C LEU A 167 13.08 -15.93 10.98
N LYS A 168 13.13 -16.88 11.91
CA LYS A 168 13.15 -18.33 11.63
C LYS A 168 11.99 -18.99 12.36
N VAL A 169 11.32 -19.93 11.71
CA VAL A 169 10.21 -20.68 12.29
C VAL A 169 10.62 -22.13 12.45
N ALA A 170 10.71 -22.60 13.68
CA ALA A 170 10.95 -23.99 14.01
C ALA A 170 9.61 -24.72 14.19
N ARG A 171 9.43 -25.80 13.42
CA ARG A 171 8.23 -26.64 13.44
C ARG A 171 8.42 -27.93 14.21
N THR A 172 9.67 -28.31 14.39
CA THR A 172 10.08 -29.46 15.21
C THR A 172 11.17 -29.05 16.19
N THR A 173 11.35 -29.82 17.26
CA THR A 173 12.39 -29.56 18.26
C THR A 173 13.78 -29.73 17.69
N GLU A 174 13.94 -30.64 16.72
CA GLU A 174 15.22 -30.95 16.07
C GLU A 174 15.77 -29.80 15.23
N GLU A 175 14.86 -28.95 14.68
CA GLU A 175 15.21 -27.78 13.86
C GLU A 175 15.75 -26.61 14.71
N ILE A 176 15.39 -26.55 15.99
CA ILE A 176 15.63 -25.37 16.85
C ILE A 176 17.12 -24.99 16.91
N PRO A 177 18.07 -25.89 17.15
CA PRO A 177 19.48 -25.50 17.31
C PRO A 177 20.07 -24.88 16.05
N GLU A 178 19.77 -25.43 14.89
CA GLU A 178 20.25 -24.91 13.60
C GLU A 178 19.60 -23.57 13.25
N LEU A 179 18.29 -23.47 13.41
CA LEU A 179 17.54 -22.26 13.10
C LEU A 179 17.90 -21.11 14.06
N PHE A 180 18.15 -21.39 15.33
CA PHE A 180 18.65 -20.40 16.28
C PHE A 180 20.03 -19.87 15.85
N ALA A 181 20.98 -20.77 15.56
CA ALA A 181 22.29 -20.36 15.08
C ALA A 181 22.24 -19.55 13.77
N SER A 182 21.32 -19.91 12.86
CA SER A 182 21.06 -19.18 11.63
C SER A 182 20.51 -17.78 11.90
N ALA A 183 19.51 -17.66 12.79
CA ALA A 183 18.93 -16.38 13.17
C ALA A 183 19.96 -15.42 13.79
N VAL A 184 20.79 -15.93 14.70
CA VAL A 184 21.87 -15.15 15.33
C VAL A 184 22.89 -14.66 14.30
N ARG A 185 23.33 -15.54 13.37
CA ARG A 185 24.28 -15.14 12.30
C ARG A 185 23.68 -14.07 11.39
N GLU A 186 22.43 -14.23 10.97
CA GLU A 186 21.75 -13.24 10.14
C GLU A 186 21.58 -11.90 10.87
N ALA A 187 21.18 -11.95 12.16
CA ALA A 187 21.04 -10.75 12.98
C ALA A 187 22.38 -10.01 13.14
N GLN A 188 23.45 -10.74 13.42
CA GLN A 188 24.78 -10.19 13.54
C GLN A 188 25.26 -9.55 12.23
N ALA A 189 25.02 -10.21 11.09
CA ALA A 189 25.42 -9.71 9.78
C ALA A 189 24.61 -8.48 9.34
N ALA A 190 23.30 -8.46 9.62
CA ALA A 190 22.40 -7.39 9.16
C ALA A 190 22.39 -6.17 10.10
N PHE A 191 22.52 -6.38 11.42
CA PHE A 191 22.29 -5.36 12.45
C PHE A 191 23.47 -5.14 13.38
N GLY A 192 24.57 -5.91 13.21
CA GLY A 192 25.74 -5.84 14.10
C GLY A 192 25.54 -6.44 15.49
N ARG A 193 24.35 -6.99 15.77
CA ARG A 193 23.95 -7.57 17.07
C ARG A 193 23.15 -8.84 16.83
N GLY A 194 23.43 -9.90 17.62
CA GLY A 194 22.88 -11.23 17.43
C GLY A 194 21.76 -11.63 18.41
N GLU A 195 21.24 -10.69 19.22
CA GLU A 195 20.19 -10.97 20.19
C GLU A 195 18.90 -11.41 19.50
N CYS A 196 18.33 -12.52 19.96
CA CYS A 196 17.09 -13.08 19.45
C CYS A 196 16.07 -13.28 20.56
N PHE A 197 14.79 -13.05 20.25
CA PHE A 197 13.64 -13.39 21.07
C PHE A 197 12.93 -14.60 20.51
N VAL A 198 12.14 -15.26 21.33
CA VAL A 198 11.29 -16.38 20.92
C VAL A 198 9.84 -16.09 21.24
N GLU A 199 8.95 -16.46 20.33
CA GLU A 199 7.51 -16.40 20.57
C GLU A 199 6.79 -17.58 19.90
N ARG A 200 5.60 -17.92 20.38
CA ARG A 200 4.72 -18.85 19.70
C ARG A 200 4.41 -18.30 18.30
N TYR A 201 4.56 -19.13 17.28
CA TYR A 201 4.23 -18.76 15.91
C TYR A 201 2.79 -19.13 15.58
N LEU A 202 2.05 -18.19 15.00
CA LEU A 202 0.71 -18.45 14.48
C LEU A 202 0.81 -18.87 13.01
N ASP A 203 0.34 -20.08 12.71
CA ASP A 203 0.24 -20.56 11.34
C ASP A 203 -0.97 -19.93 10.64
N LYS A 204 -0.77 -19.50 9.38
CA LYS A 204 -1.81 -18.94 8.53
C LYS A 204 -2.72 -17.93 9.27
N PRO A 205 -2.16 -16.93 9.97
CA PRO A 205 -2.97 -16.03 10.75
C PRO A 205 -3.73 -15.07 9.83
N ARG A 206 -4.90 -14.66 10.28
CA ARG A 206 -5.59 -13.49 9.74
C ARG A 206 -5.02 -12.23 10.34
N HIS A 207 -5.00 -11.17 9.56
CA HIS A 207 -4.65 -9.83 10.00
C HIS A 207 -5.94 -9.04 10.25
N VAL A 208 -6.26 -8.87 11.51
CA VAL A 208 -7.46 -8.13 11.96
C VAL A 208 -7.02 -6.89 12.69
N GLU A 209 -7.71 -5.78 12.45
CA GLU A 209 -7.35 -4.50 13.06
C GLU A 209 -8.57 -3.75 13.58
N ALA A 210 -8.36 -2.93 14.61
CA ALA A 210 -9.37 -2.08 15.23
C ALA A 210 -9.07 -0.62 14.92
N GLN A 211 -10.01 0.07 14.27
CA GLN A 211 -9.97 1.52 14.07
C GLN A 211 -10.34 2.22 15.34
N VAL A 212 -9.45 3.02 15.88
CA VAL A 212 -9.75 3.85 17.04
C VAL A 212 -9.88 5.32 16.65
N MET A 213 -10.68 6.05 17.44
CA MET A 213 -10.70 7.50 17.50
C MET A 213 -10.62 7.89 18.97
N ALA A 214 -9.71 8.80 19.30
CA ALA A 214 -9.50 9.27 20.66
C ALA A 214 -9.52 10.80 20.71
N ASP A 215 -10.06 11.39 21.80
CA ASP A 215 -10.06 12.85 21.98
C ASP A 215 -8.97 13.32 22.98
N GLN A 216 -8.84 14.63 23.09
CA GLN A 216 -7.88 15.25 24.02
C GLN A 216 -8.30 15.17 25.49
N HIS A 217 -9.48 14.61 25.76
CA HIS A 217 -10.10 14.53 27.10
C HIS A 217 -10.03 13.10 27.68
N GLY A 218 -9.39 12.18 26.95
CA GLY A 218 -9.13 10.81 27.40
C GLY A 218 -10.19 9.78 26.98
N ALA A 219 -11.21 10.18 26.20
CA ALA A 219 -12.14 9.23 25.62
C ALA A 219 -11.52 8.51 24.40
N VAL A 220 -11.74 7.19 24.31
CA VAL A 220 -11.31 6.34 23.21
C VAL A 220 -12.48 5.47 22.75
N THR A 221 -12.81 5.54 21.47
CA THR A 221 -13.88 4.76 20.83
C THR A 221 -13.30 3.87 19.75
N VAL A 222 -13.75 2.63 19.65
CA VAL A 222 -13.43 1.71 18.55
C VAL A 222 -14.51 1.85 17.49
N VAL A 223 -14.17 2.46 16.36
CA VAL A 223 -15.11 2.77 15.29
C VAL A 223 -15.51 1.53 14.49
N GLY A 224 -14.67 0.50 14.50
CA GLY A 224 -14.94 -0.77 13.84
C GLY A 224 -13.70 -1.62 13.68
N THR A 225 -13.90 -2.83 13.15
CA THR A 225 -12.81 -3.76 12.81
C THR A 225 -12.67 -3.90 11.31
N ARG A 226 -11.45 -4.21 10.86
CA ARG A 226 -11.14 -4.58 9.47
C ARG A 226 -10.41 -5.91 9.42
N ASP A 227 -10.59 -6.65 8.34
CA ASP A 227 -9.72 -7.75 7.95
C ASP A 227 -8.83 -7.29 6.79
N CYS A 228 -7.53 -7.45 6.96
CA CYS A 228 -6.49 -7.07 6.01
C CYS A 228 -5.60 -8.26 5.65
N SER A 229 -6.14 -9.47 5.72
CA SER A 229 -5.39 -10.71 5.49
C SER A 229 -4.94 -10.87 4.04
N LEU A 230 -5.68 -10.29 3.08
CA LEU A 230 -5.31 -10.37 1.67
C LEU A 230 -4.20 -9.37 1.34
N GLN A 231 -2.98 -9.82 1.53
CA GLN A 231 -1.77 -9.03 1.37
C GLN A 231 -0.69 -9.83 0.66
N ARG A 232 0.27 -9.15 0.09
CA ARG A 232 1.45 -9.74 -0.53
C ARG A 232 2.70 -9.10 0.05
N ARG A 233 3.63 -9.92 0.57
CA ARG A 233 4.87 -9.43 1.21
C ARG A 233 4.59 -8.31 2.22
N HIS A 234 3.56 -8.49 3.06
CA HIS A 234 3.08 -7.52 4.05
C HIS A 234 2.47 -6.22 3.48
N GLN A 235 2.25 -6.14 2.17
CA GLN A 235 1.47 -5.05 1.56
C GLN A 235 0.03 -5.50 1.36
N LYS A 236 -0.89 -4.81 2.01
CA LYS A 236 -2.33 -5.04 1.90
C LYS A 236 -2.80 -4.72 0.48
N LEU A 237 -3.68 -5.55 -0.08
CA LEU A 237 -4.23 -5.40 -1.43
C LEU A 237 -5.76 -5.30 -1.43
N VAL A 238 -6.41 -6.05 -0.54
CA VAL A 238 -7.86 -5.99 -0.32
C VAL A 238 -8.13 -5.99 1.16
N GLU A 239 -8.97 -5.07 1.60
CA GLU A 239 -9.41 -4.93 2.98
C GLU A 239 -10.93 -4.98 3.05
N GLU A 240 -11.47 -5.50 4.15
CA GLU A 240 -12.92 -5.55 4.37
C GLU A 240 -13.31 -5.13 5.79
N ALA A 241 -14.47 -4.50 5.92
CA ALA A 241 -15.07 -4.11 7.18
C ALA A 241 -16.58 -4.45 7.23
N PRO A 242 -17.09 -4.86 8.41
CA PRO A 242 -16.33 -5.29 9.59
C PRO A 242 -15.54 -6.56 9.30
N ALA A 243 -14.49 -6.85 10.09
CA ALA A 243 -13.75 -8.11 9.97
C ALA A 243 -14.72 -9.29 10.05
N PRO A 244 -14.82 -10.14 9.00
CA PRO A 244 -15.76 -11.24 8.97
C PRO A 244 -15.31 -12.41 9.86
N PHE A 245 -16.21 -13.31 10.20
CA PHE A 245 -15.92 -14.58 10.88
C PHE A 245 -15.20 -14.46 12.24
N LEU A 246 -15.38 -13.33 12.94
CA LEU A 246 -15.01 -13.17 14.32
C LEU A 246 -16.19 -13.58 15.21
N THR A 247 -15.90 -14.30 16.31
CA THR A 247 -16.93 -14.49 17.37
C THR A 247 -17.18 -13.17 18.10
N ASP A 248 -18.29 -13.08 18.83
CA ASP A 248 -18.58 -11.87 19.62
C ASP A 248 -17.55 -11.67 20.73
N GLU A 249 -17.01 -12.75 21.30
CA GLU A 249 -15.96 -12.73 22.31
C GLU A 249 -14.64 -12.20 21.72
N GLN A 250 -14.26 -12.67 20.52
CA GLN A 250 -13.06 -12.19 19.82
C GLN A 250 -13.17 -10.71 19.50
N ARG A 251 -14.33 -10.27 18.99
CA ARG A 251 -14.57 -8.86 18.70
C ARG A 251 -14.49 -8.02 19.98
N ALA A 252 -15.13 -8.45 21.05
CA ALA A 252 -15.09 -7.75 22.34
C ALA A 252 -13.66 -7.66 22.89
N GLN A 253 -12.87 -8.73 22.77
CA GLN A 253 -11.48 -8.76 23.21
C GLN A 253 -10.61 -7.77 22.40
N ILE A 254 -10.77 -7.74 21.08
CA ILE A 254 -10.06 -6.81 20.19
C ILE A 254 -10.43 -5.35 20.52
N HIS A 255 -11.73 -5.06 20.69
CA HIS A 255 -12.20 -3.71 21.04
C HIS A 255 -11.67 -3.24 22.40
N THR A 256 -11.72 -4.11 23.41
CA THR A 256 -11.20 -3.78 24.74
C THR A 256 -9.71 -3.52 24.70
N ALA A 257 -8.93 -4.41 24.10
CA ALA A 257 -7.49 -4.27 24.00
C ALA A 257 -7.09 -2.98 23.24
N ALA A 258 -7.75 -2.69 22.12
CA ALA A 258 -7.46 -1.48 21.33
C ALA A 258 -7.74 -0.20 22.12
N ARG A 259 -8.86 -0.16 22.84
CA ARG A 259 -9.23 0.97 23.71
C ARG A 259 -8.22 1.18 24.82
N ASP A 260 -7.88 0.10 25.54
CA ASP A 260 -7.03 0.16 26.72
C ASP A 260 -5.58 0.54 26.35
N ILE A 261 -5.04 -0.01 25.26
CA ILE A 261 -3.71 0.38 24.73
C ILE A 261 -3.68 1.86 24.38
N CYS A 262 -4.66 2.35 23.63
CA CYS A 262 -4.69 3.75 23.21
C CYS A 262 -4.92 4.71 24.39
N ALA A 263 -5.77 4.34 25.35
CA ALA A 263 -6.00 5.11 26.57
C ALA A 263 -4.73 5.20 27.43
N ALA A 264 -4.03 4.08 27.63
CA ALA A 264 -2.78 4.04 28.40
C ALA A 264 -1.64 4.84 27.74
N ALA A 265 -1.63 4.92 26.41
CA ALA A 265 -0.66 5.74 25.67
C ALA A 265 -1.02 7.24 25.61
N GLY A 266 -2.16 7.66 26.14
CA GLY A 266 -2.64 9.03 25.98
C GLY A 266 -2.87 9.41 24.51
N TYR A 267 -3.40 8.46 23.72
CA TYR A 267 -3.60 8.64 22.29
C TYR A 267 -4.65 9.71 21.97
N VAL A 268 -4.46 10.42 20.85
CA VAL A 268 -5.40 11.42 20.32
C VAL A 268 -5.48 11.28 18.79
N GLY A 269 -6.67 11.45 18.23
CA GLY A 269 -6.91 11.35 16.80
C GLY A 269 -7.25 9.93 16.34
N ALA A 270 -7.17 9.71 15.03
CA ALA A 270 -7.38 8.41 14.43
C ALA A 270 -6.13 7.55 14.52
N GLY A 271 -6.28 6.29 14.92
CA GLY A 271 -5.23 5.29 14.97
C GLY A 271 -5.78 3.90 14.72
N THR A 272 -4.89 2.95 14.55
CA THR A 272 -5.28 1.56 14.30
C THR A 272 -4.44 0.62 15.15
N VAL A 273 -5.08 -0.29 15.85
CA VAL A 273 -4.43 -1.35 16.61
C VAL A 273 -4.58 -2.65 15.84
N GLU A 274 -3.46 -3.25 15.47
CA GLU A 274 -3.38 -4.44 14.63
C GLU A 274 -3.19 -5.71 15.47
N PHE A 275 -3.86 -6.79 15.05
CA PHE A 275 -3.84 -8.10 15.69
C PHE A 275 -3.67 -9.20 14.64
N LEU A 276 -3.02 -10.29 15.05
CA LEU A 276 -3.06 -11.56 14.34
C LEU A 276 -4.08 -12.48 15.02
N VAL A 277 -4.90 -13.14 14.21
CA VAL A 277 -5.88 -14.12 14.68
C VAL A 277 -5.52 -15.48 14.09
N GLY A 278 -5.11 -16.42 14.94
CA GLY A 278 -4.73 -17.78 14.55
C GLY A 278 -5.93 -18.64 14.16
N LEU A 279 -5.67 -19.74 13.47
CA LEU A 279 -6.70 -20.74 13.11
C LEU A 279 -7.36 -21.37 14.36
N ASP A 280 -6.64 -21.40 15.48
CA ASP A 280 -7.11 -21.87 16.79
C ASP A 280 -7.92 -20.82 17.56
N GLY A 281 -8.16 -19.66 16.94
CA GLY A 281 -8.89 -18.55 17.54
C GLY A 281 -8.07 -17.67 18.50
N VAL A 282 -6.78 -17.95 18.67
CA VAL A 282 -5.87 -17.14 19.49
C VAL A 282 -5.68 -15.78 18.83
N ILE A 283 -5.84 -14.70 19.62
CA ILE A 283 -5.59 -13.33 19.21
C ILE A 283 -4.23 -12.89 19.76
N SER A 284 -3.44 -12.21 18.96
CA SER A 284 -2.18 -11.62 19.38
C SER A 284 -2.05 -10.19 18.90
N PHE A 285 -1.82 -9.26 19.82
CA PHE A 285 -1.45 -7.89 19.50
C PHE A 285 -0.19 -7.88 18.62
N LEU A 286 -0.21 -7.09 17.56
CA LEU A 286 0.90 -6.94 16.63
C LEU A 286 1.59 -5.58 16.80
N GLU A 287 0.89 -4.49 16.50
CA GLU A 287 1.43 -3.12 16.57
C GLU A 287 0.28 -2.08 16.58
N VAL A 288 0.66 -0.82 16.81
CA VAL A 288 -0.25 0.32 16.66
C VAL A 288 0.29 1.20 15.54
N ASN A 289 -0.56 1.49 14.56
CA ASN A 289 -0.27 2.51 13.57
C ASN A 289 -0.81 3.85 14.08
N THR A 290 0.12 4.77 14.38
CA THR A 290 -0.18 6.05 15.05
C THR A 290 -0.62 7.13 14.05
N ARG A 291 -1.49 6.75 13.12
CA ARG A 291 -1.99 7.57 12.01
C ARG A 291 -3.29 7.02 11.43
N LEU A 292 -3.87 7.79 10.52
CA LEU A 292 -4.92 7.29 9.64
C LEU A 292 -4.35 6.19 8.72
N GLN A 293 -5.09 5.12 8.49
CA GLN A 293 -4.70 4.03 7.58
C GLN A 293 -5.19 4.29 6.15
N VAL A 294 -4.56 3.62 5.17
CA VAL A 294 -5.00 3.64 3.77
C VAL A 294 -6.45 3.18 3.66
N GLU A 295 -6.77 2.09 4.35
CA GLU A 295 -8.04 1.35 4.35
C GLU A 295 -9.13 1.93 5.27
N HIS A 296 -8.95 3.17 5.76
CA HIS A 296 -9.98 3.84 6.58
C HIS A 296 -11.36 3.96 5.90
N PRO A 297 -11.45 4.06 4.57
CA PRO A 297 -12.74 4.21 3.88
C PRO A 297 -13.74 3.09 4.14
N VAL A 298 -13.30 1.82 4.25
CA VAL A 298 -14.26 0.71 4.53
C VAL A 298 -14.90 0.85 5.91
N THR A 299 -14.17 1.40 6.88
CA THR A 299 -14.73 1.71 8.20
C THR A 299 -15.69 2.89 8.12
N GLU A 300 -15.36 3.93 7.36
CA GLU A 300 -16.27 5.08 7.14
C GLU A 300 -17.60 4.63 6.53
N GLU A 301 -17.55 3.80 5.49
CA GLU A 301 -18.74 3.28 4.80
C GLU A 301 -19.63 2.42 5.70
N THR A 302 -19.04 1.63 6.61
CA THR A 302 -19.80 0.75 7.50
C THR A 302 -20.23 1.41 8.80
N SER A 303 -19.52 2.43 9.29
CA SER A 303 -19.87 3.16 10.52
C SER A 303 -20.71 4.42 10.27
N GLY A 304 -20.56 5.03 9.10
CA GLY A 304 -21.11 6.35 8.79
C GLY A 304 -20.32 7.51 9.39
N VAL A 305 -19.10 7.26 9.88
CA VAL A 305 -18.21 8.26 10.48
C VAL A 305 -17.18 8.73 9.45
N ASP A 306 -17.14 10.01 9.13
CA ASP A 306 -16.02 10.61 8.38
C ASP A 306 -14.83 10.80 9.32
N LEU A 307 -13.85 9.89 9.25
CA LEU A 307 -12.71 9.86 10.15
C LEU A 307 -11.80 11.09 9.98
N VAL A 308 -11.65 11.61 8.78
CA VAL A 308 -10.81 12.80 8.53
C VAL A 308 -11.46 14.05 9.12
N ARG A 309 -12.77 14.21 8.97
CA ARG A 309 -13.49 15.31 9.62
C ARG A 309 -13.49 15.19 11.13
N ALA A 310 -13.62 13.95 11.66
CA ALA A 310 -13.48 13.70 13.08
C ALA A 310 -12.09 14.08 13.60
N GLN A 311 -11.01 13.78 12.86
CA GLN A 311 -9.66 14.25 13.20
C GLN A 311 -9.58 15.78 13.28
N PHE A 312 -10.20 16.51 12.35
CA PHE A 312 -10.24 17.99 12.43
C PHE A 312 -10.95 18.49 13.68
N ALA A 313 -12.09 17.90 14.01
CA ALA A 313 -12.88 18.28 15.19
C ALA A 313 -12.14 17.99 16.50
N VAL A 314 -11.54 16.79 16.62
CA VAL A 314 -10.74 16.39 17.78
C VAL A 314 -9.52 17.31 17.94
N ALA A 315 -8.81 17.61 16.84
CA ALA A 315 -7.67 18.54 16.88
C ALA A 315 -8.08 19.95 17.28
N ALA A 316 -9.32 20.36 17.02
CA ALA A 316 -9.91 21.61 17.47
C ALA A 316 -10.45 21.56 18.93
N GLY A 317 -10.33 20.41 19.62
CA GLY A 317 -10.71 20.26 21.03
C GLY A 317 -12.12 19.69 21.26
N ALA A 318 -12.79 19.15 20.23
CA ALA A 318 -14.09 18.52 20.40
C ALA A 318 -14.01 17.24 21.25
N HIS A 319 -15.05 16.97 22.04
CA HIS A 319 -15.24 15.66 22.69
C HIS A 319 -15.80 14.65 21.68
N LEU A 320 -15.44 13.37 21.83
CA LEU A 320 -16.02 12.30 21.01
C LEU A 320 -17.55 12.26 21.10
N ALA A 321 -18.10 12.57 22.28
CA ALA A 321 -19.54 12.65 22.48
C ALA A 321 -20.24 13.70 21.58
N ASP A 322 -19.57 14.83 21.28
CA ASP A 322 -20.08 15.87 20.38
C ASP A 322 -20.15 15.38 18.92
N LEU A 323 -19.38 14.33 18.61
CA LEU A 323 -19.32 13.69 17.30
C LEU A 323 -20.23 12.44 17.20
N GLY A 324 -20.98 12.12 18.26
CA GLY A 324 -21.77 10.89 18.35
C GLY A 324 -20.92 9.61 18.48
N LEU A 325 -19.71 9.75 19.01
CA LEU A 325 -18.74 8.68 19.24
C LEU A 325 -18.51 8.39 20.74
N ASP A 326 -19.53 8.64 21.55
CA ASP A 326 -19.55 8.28 22.99
C ASP A 326 -19.62 6.77 23.21
N THR A 327 -20.04 6.02 22.20
CA THR A 327 -20.07 4.55 22.16
C THR A 327 -19.57 4.04 20.81
N ASP A 328 -19.10 2.79 20.79
CA ASP A 328 -18.67 2.14 19.54
C ASP A 328 -19.83 2.06 18.54
N PRO A 329 -19.68 2.58 17.32
CA PRO A 329 -20.72 2.53 16.31
C PRO A 329 -21.05 1.10 15.92
N ARG A 330 -22.30 0.80 15.68
CA ARG A 330 -22.71 -0.50 15.12
C ARG A 330 -22.48 -0.48 13.61
N PRO A 331 -21.75 -1.46 13.06
CA PRO A 331 -21.52 -1.53 11.63
C PRO A 331 -22.84 -1.74 10.87
N ARG A 332 -22.96 -1.08 9.71
CA ARG A 332 -24.08 -1.19 8.77
C ARG A 332 -23.60 -1.77 7.46
N GLY A 333 -24.08 -2.97 7.15
CA GLY A 333 -23.67 -3.65 5.92
C GLY A 333 -22.23 -4.16 5.98
N HIS A 334 -21.60 -4.24 4.81
CA HIS A 334 -20.25 -4.72 4.63
C HIS A 334 -19.58 -3.95 3.49
N SER A 335 -18.30 -3.64 3.64
CA SER A 335 -17.55 -2.88 2.65
C SER A 335 -16.20 -3.53 2.34
N PHE A 336 -15.81 -3.51 1.08
CA PHE A 336 -14.47 -3.90 0.61
C PHE A 336 -13.75 -2.68 0.06
N GLU A 337 -12.45 -2.60 0.29
CA GLU A 337 -11.53 -1.71 -0.42
C GLU A 337 -10.60 -2.55 -1.29
N PHE A 338 -10.41 -2.10 -2.53
CA PHE A 338 -9.47 -2.68 -3.47
C PHE A 338 -8.42 -1.61 -3.79
N ARG A 339 -7.17 -1.86 -3.44
CA ARG A 339 -6.07 -0.95 -3.80
C ARG A 339 -5.70 -1.15 -5.26
N VAL A 340 -5.84 -0.14 -6.06
CA VAL A 340 -5.39 -0.16 -7.46
C VAL A 340 -3.96 0.35 -7.52
N ASN A 341 -3.03 -0.59 -7.62
CA ASN A 341 -1.60 -0.29 -7.72
C ASN A 341 -1.11 -0.46 -9.15
N GLY A 342 -0.13 0.36 -9.56
CA GLY A 342 0.61 0.22 -10.82
C GLY A 342 1.61 -0.94 -10.75
N GLU A 343 1.12 -2.16 -10.74
CA GLU A 343 1.89 -3.40 -10.58
C GLU A 343 1.35 -4.48 -11.52
N ASP A 344 2.23 -5.33 -12.06
CA ASP A 344 1.86 -6.42 -12.96
C ASP A 344 1.72 -7.76 -12.21
N PRO A 345 0.51 -8.22 -11.90
CA PRO A 345 0.31 -9.48 -11.19
C PRO A 345 0.76 -10.70 -12.01
N GLY A 346 0.72 -10.64 -13.35
CA GLY A 346 1.25 -11.69 -14.22
C GLY A 346 2.78 -11.78 -14.23
N ARG A 347 3.46 -10.74 -13.70
CA ARG A 347 4.91 -10.71 -13.45
C ARG A 347 5.21 -10.65 -11.95
N ASN A 348 4.47 -11.41 -11.17
CA ASN A 348 4.66 -11.50 -9.73
C ASN A 348 4.55 -10.13 -9.02
N PHE A 349 3.57 -9.31 -9.43
CA PHE A 349 3.31 -7.95 -8.91
C PHE A 349 4.50 -7.01 -9.02
N LEU A 350 5.24 -7.10 -10.13
CA LEU A 350 6.35 -6.20 -10.39
C LEU A 350 5.82 -4.76 -10.56
N PRO A 351 6.35 -3.77 -9.82
CA PRO A 351 5.99 -2.37 -10.01
C PRO A 351 6.26 -1.92 -11.45
N ALA A 352 5.31 -1.17 -12.01
CA ALA A 352 5.37 -0.75 -13.39
C ALA A 352 4.98 0.72 -13.54
N PRO A 353 5.96 1.62 -13.59
CA PRO A 353 5.72 3.02 -13.89
C PRO A 353 5.20 3.19 -15.32
N GLY A 354 4.36 4.18 -15.53
CA GLY A 354 3.78 4.45 -16.84
C GLY A 354 2.87 5.68 -16.85
N THR A 355 2.32 6.00 -18.01
CA THR A 355 1.34 7.07 -18.17
C THR A 355 -0.04 6.47 -18.32
N ILE A 356 -1.00 6.94 -17.53
CA ILE A 356 -2.41 6.55 -17.64
C ILE A 356 -2.98 7.18 -18.91
N THR A 357 -3.30 6.36 -19.90
CA THR A 357 -3.86 6.81 -21.20
C THR A 357 -5.38 6.91 -21.18
N ASP A 358 -6.04 6.05 -20.39
CA ASP A 358 -7.47 6.13 -20.12
C ASP A 358 -7.75 5.78 -18.68
N TYR A 359 -8.68 6.53 -18.06
CA TYR A 359 -9.07 6.37 -16.65
C TYR A 359 -10.58 6.53 -16.51
N GLY A 360 -11.25 5.43 -16.19
CA GLY A 360 -12.69 5.37 -15.98
C GLY A 360 -13.03 4.86 -14.59
N GLU A 361 -13.61 5.74 -13.76
CA GLU A 361 -14.08 5.37 -12.43
C GLU A 361 -15.45 4.67 -12.53
N PRO A 362 -15.63 3.53 -11.85
CA PRO A 362 -16.93 2.87 -11.75
C PRO A 362 -17.89 3.71 -10.90
N ALA A 363 -19.18 3.54 -11.13
CA ALA A 363 -20.21 4.30 -10.42
C ALA A 363 -21.39 3.42 -9.98
N GLY A 364 -22.36 4.03 -9.32
CA GLY A 364 -23.60 3.41 -8.88
C GLY A 364 -23.71 3.24 -7.37
N PRO A 365 -24.82 2.67 -6.87
CA PRO A 365 -25.06 2.53 -5.43
C PRO A 365 -23.96 1.75 -4.71
N GLY A 366 -23.48 2.28 -3.58
CA GLY A 366 -22.44 1.65 -2.76
C GLY A 366 -21.08 1.58 -3.42
N VAL A 367 -20.76 2.51 -4.34
CA VAL A 367 -19.45 2.64 -4.97
C VAL A 367 -18.85 3.98 -4.61
N ARG A 368 -17.65 3.97 -4.07
CA ARG A 368 -16.80 5.13 -3.79
C ARG A 368 -15.43 4.90 -4.39
N VAL A 369 -14.84 5.93 -4.98
CA VAL A 369 -13.47 5.90 -5.49
C VAL A 369 -12.69 7.04 -4.85
N ASP A 370 -11.62 6.70 -4.14
CA ASP A 370 -10.64 7.66 -3.64
C ASP A 370 -9.42 7.59 -4.57
N SER A 371 -9.25 8.61 -5.41
CA SER A 371 -8.26 8.63 -6.49
C SER A 371 -7.36 9.86 -6.39
N GLY A 372 -6.09 9.67 -6.72
CA GLY A 372 -5.10 10.73 -6.86
C GLY A 372 -4.70 11.02 -8.32
N VAL A 373 -5.38 10.41 -9.29
CA VAL A 373 -5.00 10.42 -10.71
C VAL A 373 -6.18 10.75 -11.64
N ARG A 374 -5.85 10.93 -12.90
CA ARG A 374 -6.77 11.12 -14.04
C ARG A 374 -6.08 10.67 -15.33
N THR A 375 -6.80 10.63 -16.42
CA THR A 375 -6.21 10.44 -17.75
C THR A 375 -5.08 11.47 -17.99
N GLY A 376 -3.91 10.99 -18.41
CA GLY A 376 -2.69 11.77 -18.61
C GLY A 376 -1.77 11.82 -17.38
N SER A 377 -2.17 11.29 -16.22
CA SER A 377 -1.30 11.22 -15.04
C SER A 377 -0.13 10.26 -15.29
N VAL A 378 1.05 10.63 -14.79
CA VAL A 378 2.26 9.82 -14.86
C VAL A 378 2.53 9.18 -13.51
N ILE A 379 2.57 7.86 -13.48
CA ILE A 379 2.99 7.08 -12.31
C ILE A 379 4.49 6.85 -12.44
N GLY A 380 5.26 7.55 -11.63
CA GLY A 380 6.73 7.46 -11.63
C GLY A 380 7.25 6.45 -10.61
N GLY A 381 8.53 6.09 -10.71
CA GLY A 381 9.18 5.18 -9.76
C GLY A 381 9.65 5.84 -8.45
N ALA A 382 9.47 7.16 -8.27
CA ALA A 382 9.99 7.90 -7.13
C ALA A 382 9.15 7.76 -5.84
N PHE A 383 7.88 7.35 -5.97
CA PHE A 383 6.92 7.23 -4.87
C PHE A 383 6.25 5.84 -4.90
N ASP A 384 5.19 5.65 -4.10
CA ASP A 384 4.44 4.40 -4.11
C ASP A 384 3.68 4.17 -5.42
N SER A 385 3.21 2.93 -5.62
CA SER A 385 2.48 2.48 -6.80
C SER A 385 0.97 2.72 -6.73
N LEU A 386 0.45 3.26 -5.63
CA LEU A 386 -0.99 3.41 -5.40
C LEU A 386 -1.58 4.49 -6.33
N ILE A 387 -2.52 4.08 -7.17
CA ILE A 387 -3.25 4.92 -8.12
C ILE A 387 -4.56 5.41 -7.51
N ALA A 388 -5.35 4.48 -7.01
CA ALA A 388 -6.67 4.72 -6.44
C ALA A 388 -7.09 3.59 -5.49
N LYS A 389 -8.12 3.85 -4.72
CA LYS A 389 -8.85 2.86 -3.91
C LYS A 389 -10.28 2.79 -4.40
N ILE A 390 -10.77 1.58 -4.64
CA ILE A 390 -12.16 1.33 -5.01
C ILE A 390 -12.85 0.73 -3.81
N ILE A 391 -13.84 1.41 -3.27
CA ILE A 391 -14.59 1.00 -2.09
C ILE A 391 -16.00 0.58 -2.51
N VAL A 392 -16.39 -0.64 -2.11
CA VAL A 392 -17.66 -1.24 -2.54
C VAL A 392 -18.43 -1.72 -1.32
N THR A 393 -19.62 -1.15 -1.12
CA THR A 393 -20.46 -1.39 0.06
C THR A 393 -21.77 -2.07 -0.33
N GLY A 394 -22.18 -3.06 0.44
CA GLY A 394 -23.48 -3.75 0.33
C GLY A 394 -24.16 -3.93 1.68
N ALA A 395 -25.43 -4.33 1.69
CA ALA A 395 -26.14 -4.63 2.93
C ALA A 395 -25.62 -5.89 3.65
N SER A 396 -24.87 -6.72 2.95
CA SER A 396 -24.18 -7.91 3.46
C SER A 396 -22.86 -8.13 2.70
N ARG A 397 -21.99 -9.01 3.24
CA ARG A 397 -20.74 -9.41 2.58
C ARG A 397 -21.00 -9.98 1.17
N ALA A 398 -22.01 -10.85 1.04
CA ALA A 398 -22.39 -11.45 -0.24
C ALA A 398 -22.84 -10.40 -1.26
N GLU A 399 -23.64 -9.40 -0.85
CA GLU A 399 -24.06 -8.31 -1.72
C GLU A 399 -22.88 -7.42 -2.12
N ALA A 400 -22.01 -7.08 -1.18
CA ALA A 400 -20.80 -6.31 -1.45
C ALA A 400 -19.87 -7.03 -2.44
N LEU A 401 -19.67 -8.35 -2.29
CA LEU A 401 -18.90 -9.17 -3.24
C LEU A 401 -19.54 -9.20 -4.64
N GLN A 402 -20.86 -9.40 -4.71
CA GLN A 402 -21.56 -9.39 -6.00
C GLN A 402 -21.43 -8.03 -6.70
N ARG A 403 -21.50 -6.94 -5.93
CA ARG A 403 -21.29 -5.58 -6.43
C ARG A 403 -19.84 -5.36 -6.84
N ALA A 404 -18.88 -5.85 -6.07
CA ALA A 404 -17.45 -5.73 -6.36
C ALA A 404 -17.08 -6.36 -7.71
N ARG A 405 -17.67 -7.52 -8.05
CA ARG A 405 -17.46 -8.15 -9.37
C ARG A 405 -17.80 -7.21 -10.51
N ARG A 406 -18.98 -6.57 -10.47
CA ARG A 406 -19.40 -5.59 -11.47
C ARG A 406 -18.48 -4.35 -11.47
N VAL A 407 -18.22 -3.78 -10.32
CA VAL A 407 -17.43 -2.57 -10.14
C VAL A 407 -16.00 -2.74 -10.69
N LEU A 408 -15.36 -3.86 -10.39
CA LEU A 408 -14.02 -4.16 -10.88
C LEU A 408 -13.99 -4.42 -12.40
N ASP A 409 -15.06 -5.01 -12.95
CA ASP A 409 -15.18 -5.23 -14.40
C ASP A 409 -15.40 -3.89 -15.15
N GLU A 410 -16.12 -2.93 -14.56
CA GLU A 410 -16.36 -1.58 -15.10
C GLU A 410 -15.17 -0.62 -14.95
N THR A 411 -14.22 -0.92 -14.06
CA THR A 411 -13.04 -0.07 -13.83
C THR A 411 -12.09 -0.11 -15.00
N VAL A 412 -11.70 1.06 -15.50
CA VAL A 412 -10.75 1.22 -16.61
C VAL A 412 -9.51 1.96 -16.14
N VAL A 413 -8.35 1.35 -16.28
CA VAL A 413 -7.04 1.99 -16.13
C VAL A 413 -6.13 1.42 -17.21
N GLU A 414 -5.85 2.24 -18.23
CA GLU A 414 -5.05 1.87 -19.39
C GLU A 414 -3.72 2.64 -19.41
N GLY A 415 -2.74 2.10 -20.15
CA GLY A 415 -1.43 2.72 -20.34
C GLY A 415 -0.32 2.13 -19.48
N LEU A 416 -0.66 1.44 -18.41
CA LEU A 416 0.28 0.70 -17.55
C LEU A 416 -0.41 -0.54 -16.95
N PRO A 417 0.35 -1.57 -16.54
CA PRO A 417 -0.23 -2.69 -15.81
C PRO A 417 -0.71 -2.25 -14.42
N THR A 418 -1.81 -2.86 -13.99
CA THR A 418 -2.35 -2.68 -12.64
C THR A 418 -2.71 -4.02 -12.00
N VAL A 419 -2.93 -4.02 -10.69
CA VAL A 419 -3.40 -5.21 -9.95
C VAL A 419 -4.87 -5.56 -10.20
N LEU A 420 -5.60 -4.81 -11.02
CA LEU A 420 -7.02 -5.08 -11.32
C LEU A 420 -7.30 -6.52 -11.80
N PRO A 421 -6.47 -7.17 -12.65
CA PRO A 421 -6.68 -8.57 -13.01
C PRO A 421 -6.69 -9.51 -11.79
N PHE A 422 -5.81 -9.26 -10.81
CA PHE A 422 -5.81 -10.00 -9.54
C PHE A 422 -7.10 -9.77 -8.75
N HIS A 423 -7.55 -8.52 -8.62
CA HIS A 423 -8.80 -8.21 -7.91
C HIS A 423 -10.01 -8.88 -8.55
N ARG A 424 -10.08 -8.90 -9.90
CA ARG A 424 -11.13 -9.60 -10.65
C ARG A 424 -11.11 -11.11 -10.41
N ALA A 425 -9.93 -11.70 -10.24
CA ALA A 425 -9.79 -13.12 -9.92
C ALA A 425 -10.21 -13.41 -8.48
N VAL A 426 -9.67 -12.69 -7.50
CA VAL A 426 -9.86 -13.00 -6.09
C VAL A 426 -11.31 -12.84 -5.61
N VAL A 427 -12.09 -11.90 -6.15
CA VAL A 427 -13.53 -11.77 -5.80
C VAL A 427 -14.39 -12.89 -6.34
N ARG A 428 -13.79 -13.85 -7.07
CA ARG A 428 -14.40 -15.07 -7.60
C ARG A 428 -13.77 -16.33 -7.03
N ASP A 429 -12.69 -16.20 -6.27
CA ASP A 429 -11.97 -17.31 -5.67
C ASP A 429 -12.74 -17.87 -4.47
N PRO A 430 -13.00 -19.19 -4.40
CA PRO A 430 -13.71 -19.82 -3.28
C PRO A 430 -13.03 -19.64 -1.93
N ASP A 431 -11.70 -19.56 -1.88
CA ASP A 431 -10.97 -19.34 -0.62
C ASP A 431 -11.24 -17.97 -0.01
N PHE A 432 -11.57 -16.98 -0.83
CA PHE A 432 -11.93 -15.63 -0.42
C PHE A 432 -13.44 -15.45 -0.23
N THR A 433 -14.27 -16.09 -1.06
CA THR A 433 -15.71 -15.83 -1.11
C THR A 433 -16.53 -16.71 -0.18
N ASP A 434 -16.12 -17.96 0.01
CA ASP A 434 -16.90 -19.01 0.66
C ASP A 434 -16.49 -19.23 2.13
N GLU A 435 -17.34 -19.96 2.86
CA GLU A 435 -17.01 -20.46 4.19
C GLU A 435 -16.59 -21.95 4.11
N PRO A 436 -15.51 -22.34 4.81
CA PRO A 436 -14.67 -21.49 5.68
C PRO A 436 -13.76 -20.54 4.88
N PHE A 437 -13.65 -19.30 5.35
CA PHE A 437 -12.70 -18.32 4.82
C PHE A 437 -11.27 -18.82 5.00
N ARG A 438 -10.48 -18.91 3.92
CA ARG A 438 -9.15 -19.53 3.94
C ARG A 438 -8.01 -18.54 3.72
N VAL A 439 -8.34 -17.28 3.38
CA VAL A 439 -7.32 -16.27 3.17
C VAL A 439 -6.62 -15.93 4.49
N HIS A 440 -5.32 -15.87 4.43
CA HIS A 440 -4.42 -15.52 5.52
C HIS A 440 -3.26 -14.65 5.00
N THR A 441 -2.45 -14.11 5.88
CA THR A 441 -1.41 -13.11 5.55
C THR A 441 -0.38 -13.54 4.49
N ARG A 442 -0.27 -14.82 4.19
CA ARG A 442 0.64 -15.37 3.18
C ARG A 442 -0.07 -16.17 2.07
N TRP A 443 -1.39 -16.08 2.00
CA TRP A 443 -2.19 -16.88 1.07
C TRP A 443 -1.75 -16.69 -0.40
N ILE A 444 -1.46 -15.46 -0.82
CA ILE A 444 -1.02 -15.18 -2.19
C ILE A 444 0.30 -15.88 -2.53
N GLU A 445 1.24 -15.96 -1.57
CA GLU A 445 2.56 -16.56 -1.79
C GLU A 445 2.58 -18.07 -1.68
N THR A 446 1.61 -18.67 -0.95
CA THR A 446 1.68 -20.09 -0.57
C THR A 446 0.58 -20.97 -1.15
N GLU A 447 -0.56 -20.39 -1.53
CA GLU A 447 -1.76 -21.14 -1.89
C GLU A 447 -2.40 -20.69 -3.18
N TRP A 448 -2.31 -19.39 -3.51
CA TRP A 448 -2.91 -18.87 -4.73
C TRP A 448 -2.10 -19.27 -5.96
N ASP A 449 -2.78 -19.97 -6.92
CA ASP A 449 -2.18 -20.32 -8.20
C ASP A 449 -2.32 -19.15 -9.19
N ASN A 450 -1.19 -18.52 -9.51
CA ASN A 450 -1.16 -17.35 -10.37
C ASN A 450 -1.16 -17.73 -11.86
N GLU A 451 -2.33 -17.87 -12.44
CA GLU A 451 -2.52 -18.11 -13.87
C GLU A 451 -2.63 -16.80 -14.70
N LEU A 452 -2.45 -15.64 -14.09
CA LEU A 452 -2.59 -14.34 -14.77
C LEU A 452 -1.47 -14.15 -15.79
N ALA A 453 -1.86 -13.78 -17.01
CA ALA A 453 -0.90 -13.44 -18.05
C ALA A 453 -0.21 -12.10 -17.73
N PRO A 454 1.10 -11.96 -18.02
CA PRO A 454 1.77 -10.68 -17.99
C PRO A 454 1.08 -9.66 -18.89
N TRP A 455 1.08 -8.39 -18.45
CA TRP A 455 0.53 -7.30 -19.25
C TRP A 455 1.26 -7.20 -20.60
N ALA A 456 0.48 -7.22 -21.69
CA ALA A 456 1.00 -7.27 -23.06
C ALA A 456 1.23 -5.88 -23.68
N GLY A 457 1.03 -4.80 -22.92
CA GLY A 457 1.02 -3.42 -23.42
C GLY A 457 -0.42 -2.93 -23.67
N ALA A 458 -0.58 -1.61 -23.83
CA ALA A 458 -1.85 -1.05 -24.26
C ALA A 458 -2.21 -1.65 -25.63
N ALA A 459 -3.45 -2.12 -25.79
CA ALA A 459 -3.94 -2.48 -27.10
C ALA A 459 -3.75 -1.26 -28.03
N GLU A 460 -3.24 -1.48 -29.23
CA GLU A 460 -3.26 -0.41 -30.24
C GLU A 460 -4.73 0.02 -30.35
N VAL A 461 -5.04 1.23 -29.87
CA VAL A 461 -6.35 1.81 -30.08
C VAL A 461 -6.49 1.95 -31.60
N GLU A 462 -7.32 1.10 -32.20
CA GLU A 462 -7.74 1.35 -33.59
C GLU A 462 -8.34 2.75 -33.55
N GLU A 463 -7.68 3.70 -34.23
CA GLU A 463 -8.27 5.03 -34.41
C GLU A 463 -9.70 4.84 -34.91
N PRO A 464 -10.70 5.45 -34.27
CA PRO A 464 -12.08 5.30 -34.69
C PRO A 464 -12.11 5.63 -36.18
N ALA A 465 -12.60 4.69 -36.97
CA ALA A 465 -12.62 4.80 -38.42
C ALA A 465 -13.11 6.18 -38.82
N ALA A 466 -12.30 6.91 -39.59
CA ALA A 466 -12.64 8.26 -40.01
C ALA A 466 -14.10 8.30 -40.48
N ARG A 467 -14.85 9.26 -40.02
CA ARG A 467 -16.25 9.44 -40.42
C ARG A 467 -16.31 10.50 -41.50
N GLU A 468 -17.09 10.24 -42.56
CA GLU A 468 -17.29 11.14 -43.65
C GLU A 468 -18.77 11.58 -43.64
N THR A 469 -18.99 12.91 -43.73
CA THR A 469 -20.34 13.46 -43.80
C THR A 469 -20.72 13.63 -45.26
N VAL A 470 -21.71 12.89 -45.72
CA VAL A 470 -22.28 12.99 -47.07
C VAL A 470 -23.66 13.65 -47.03
N VAL A 471 -23.92 14.47 -48.00
CA VAL A 471 -25.22 15.08 -48.16
C VAL A 471 -26.05 14.22 -49.09
N VAL A 472 -27.19 13.74 -48.59
CA VAL A 472 -28.14 12.95 -49.36
C VAL A 472 -29.50 13.67 -49.46
N GLU A 473 -30.21 13.49 -50.59
CA GLU A 473 -31.55 13.98 -50.77
C GLU A 473 -32.55 12.82 -50.71
N VAL A 474 -33.51 12.90 -49.80
CA VAL A 474 -34.53 11.88 -49.63
C VAL A 474 -35.89 12.54 -49.69
N GLY A 475 -36.68 12.22 -50.72
CA GLY A 475 -38.02 12.77 -50.89
C GLY A 475 -38.06 14.29 -51.02
N GLY A 476 -37.04 14.89 -51.67
CA GLY A 476 -36.89 16.33 -51.84
C GLY A 476 -36.38 17.08 -50.60
N LYS A 477 -35.97 16.35 -49.54
CA LYS A 477 -35.30 16.93 -48.36
C LYS A 477 -33.82 16.62 -48.37
N ARG A 478 -32.99 17.64 -48.24
CA ARG A 478 -31.56 17.51 -48.07
C ARG A 478 -31.23 17.14 -46.62
N LEU A 479 -30.48 16.04 -46.44
CA LEU A 479 -30.06 15.52 -45.15
C LEU A 479 -28.54 15.38 -45.16
N GLU A 480 -27.89 15.74 -44.05
CA GLU A 480 -26.48 15.42 -43.79
C GLU A 480 -26.42 14.12 -43.02
N VAL A 481 -25.74 13.12 -43.56
CA VAL A 481 -25.56 11.80 -42.95
C VAL A 481 -24.08 11.53 -42.75
N THR A 482 -23.69 11.27 -41.50
CA THR A 482 -22.32 10.91 -41.13
C THR A 482 -22.19 9.39 -41.19
N LEU A 483 -21.34 8.90 -42.07
CA LEU A 483 -21.08 7.47 -42.30
C LEU A 483 -19.61 7.14 -41.98
N PRO A 484 -19.29 5.87 -41.68
CA PRO A 484 -17.88 5.42 -41.64
C PRO A 484 -17.20 5.69 -43.00
N ALA A 485 -15.94 6.14 -42.98
CA ALA A 485 -15.19 6.43 -44.21
C ALA A 485 -15.16 5.22 -45.13
N GLY A 486 -15.42 5.44 -46.40
CA GLY A 486 -15.50 4.37 -47.40
C GLY A 486 -16.89 3.76 -47.64
N PHE A 487 -17.93 4.14 -46.88
CA PHE A 487 -19.28 3.61 -47.07
C PHE A 487 -20.01 4.21 -48.31
N GLY A 488 -19.48 5.33 -48.84
CA GLY A 488 -20.06 6.01 -50.01
C GLY A 488 -19.40 5.67 -51.37
N ALA A 489 -18.38 4.86 -51.40
CA ALA A 489 -17.65 4.53 -52.63
C ALA A 489 -18.20 3.26 -53.30
N VAL A 490 -19.48 3.31 -53.75
CA VAL A 490 -19.97 2.35 -54.74
C VAL A 490 -19.81 2.98 -56.14
N GLY A 491 -18.71 2.65 -56.77
CA GLY A 491 -18.55 2.66 -58.22
C GLY A 491 -18.20 4.00 -58.91
N THR A 492 -16.92 4.35 -58.99
CA THR A 492 -16.28 4.73 -60.27
C THR A 492 -14.83 4.35 -60.17
N GLY A 493 -14.42 3.38 -61.00
CA GLY A 493 -13.04 2.95 -61.05
C GLY A 493 -12.13 4.00 -61.69
N ALA A 494 -11.06 4.34 -60.98
CA ALA A 494 -9.79 4.78 -61.57
C ALA A 494 -8.70 4.87 -60.47
N GLY A 495 -7.66 4.07 -60.61
CA GLY A 495 -6.29 4.42 -60.20
C GLY A 495 -5.95 4.29 -58.70
N ALA A 496 -5.72 3.07 -58.24
CA ALA A 496 -5.08 2.84 -56.96
C ALA A 496 -3.58 3.23 -57.02
N GLY A 497 -3.24 4.40 -56.47
CA GLY A 497 -1.89 4.73 -56.07
C GLY A 497 -1.58 4.03 -54.75
N LYS A 498 -0.56 3.13 -54.75
CA LYS A 498 -0.08 2.46 -53.53
C LYS A 498 0.36 3.51 -52.48
N PRO A 499 -0.07 3.40 -51.22
CA PRO A 499 0.50 4.24 -50.17
C PRO A 499 1.97 3.87 -49.94
N GLY A 500 2.83 4.89 -50.01
CA GLY A 500 4.26 4.74 -49.72
C GLY A 500 4.44 4.32 -48.25
N ARG A 501 5.14 3.19 -48.10
CA ARG A 501 5.61 2.63 -46.83
C ARG A 501 6.50 3.67 -46.13
N ARG A 502 5.98 4.38 -45.13
CA ARG A 502 6.80 5.20 -44.23
C ARG A 502 7.81 4.29 -43.53
N ALA A 503 9.08 4.57 -43.74
CA ALA A 503 10.18 3.89 -43.08
C ALA A 503 10.04 4.06 -41.57
N ARG A 504 9.89 2.94 -40.87
CA ARG A 504 10.06 2.86 -39.41
C ARG A 504 11.50 3.30 -39.12
N SER A 505 11.69 4.40 -38.39
CA SER A 505 12.96 4.69 -37.74
C SER A 505 13.24 3.56 -36.74
N LYS A 506 14.23 2.73 -37.05
CA LYS A 506 14.86 1.83 -36.10
C LYS A 506 15.52 2.69 -35.02
N GLY A 507 14.89 2.84 -33.87
CA GLY A 507 15.61 3.12 -32.63
C GLY A 507 16.51 1.91 -32.39
N GLY A 508 17.84 2.11 -32.59
CA GLY A 508 18.82 1.07 -32.33
C GLY A 508 18.97 0.82 -30.85
N GLY A 509 18.20 -0.10 -30.30
CA GLY A 509 18.60 -0.84 -29.12
C GLY A 509 19.63 -1.87 -29.57
N ALA A 510 20.87 -1.80 -29.08
CA ALA A 510 21.83 -2.88 -29.20
C ALA A 510 21.17 -4.16 -28.71
N ALA A 511 21.25 -5.25 -29.48
CA ALA A 511 20.79 -6.56 -29.02
C ALA A 511 21.62 -6.92 -27.79
N VAL A 512 20.96 -6.97 -26.63
CA VAL A 512 21.58 -7.37 -25.36
C VAL A 512 22.03 -8.82 -25.54
N SER A 513 23.30 -9.13 -25.21
CA SER A 513 23.82 -10.51 -25.29
C SER A 513 23.03 -11.39 -24.33
N GLY A 514 22.87 -12.69 -24.67
CA GLY A 514 22.18 -13.65 -23.78
C GLY A 514 22.86 -13.84 -22.42
N ASP A 515 24.05 -13.26 -22.24
CA ASP A 515 24.87 -13.28 -21.03
C ASP A 515 24.61 -12.08 -20.11
N ALA A 516 23.98 -11.02 -20.59
CA ALA A 516 23.74 -9.81 -19.82
C ALA A 516 22.58 -9.98 -18.82
N LEU A 517 22.85 -9.69 -17.56
CA LEU A 517 21.85 -9.54 -16.53
C LEU A 517 21.39 -8.07 -16.52
N THR A 518 20.14 -7.84 -16.89
CA THR A 518 19.60 -6.48 -17.01
C THR A 518 18.59 -6.18 -15.91
N SER A 519 18.47 -4.91 -15.53
CA SER A 519 17.43 -4.46 -14.61
C SER A 519 16.05 -4.61 -15.26
N PRO A 520 15.11 -5.32 -14.63
CA PRO A 520 13.75 -5.50 -15.16
C PRO A 520 12.90 -4.22 -15.08
N MET A 521 13.34 -3.24 -14.29
CA MET A 521 12.60 -2.02 -13.98
C MET A 521 13.55 -0.88 -13.60
N GLN A 522 13.05 0.35 -13.59
CA GLN A 522 13.77 1.46 -12.97
C GLN A 522 13.73 1.30 -11.45
N GLY A 523 14.87 1.43 -10.79
CA GLY A 523 14.96 1.33 -9.33
C GLY A 523 16.32 1.76 -8.81
N THR A 524 16.46 1.83 -7.50
CA THR A 524 17.72 2.12 -6.81
C THR A 524 18.38 0.82 -6.37
N ILE A 525 19.67 0.67 -6.62
CA ILE A 525 20.44 -0.47 -6.09
C ILE A 525 20.61 -0.29 -4.59
N VAL A 526 19.98 -1.16 -3.79
CA VAL A 526 20.09 -1.11 -2.32
C VAL A 526 21.09 -2.13 -1.76
N LYS A 527 21.41 -3.15 -2.54
CA LYS A 527 22.39 -4.17 -2.15
C LYS A 527 23.05 -4.80 -3.37
N ILE A 528 24.33 -5.07 -3.26
CA ILE A 528 25.10 -5.90 -4.19
C ILE A 528 25.58 -7.11 -3.41
N ALA A 529 25.25 -8.32 -3.88
CA ALA A 529 25.52 -9.58 -3.20
C ALA A 529 26.75 -10.32 -3.74
N VAL A 530 27.30 -9.86 -4.88
CA VAL A 530 28.42 -10.49 -5.58
C VAL A 530 29.49 -9.45 -5.91
N SER A 531 30.70 -9.89 -6.22
CA SER A 531 31.83 -9.07 -6.66
C SER A 531 32.21 -9.43 -8.09
N GLU A 532 32.93 -8.53 -8.77
CA GLU A 532 33.54 -8.79 -10.07
C GLU A 532 34.43 -10.03 -10.00
N GLY A 533 34.18 -11.00 -10.88
CA GLY A 533 34.92 -12.27 -10.96
C GLY A 533 34.34 -13.40 -10.11
N ASP A 534 33.29 -13.18 -9.33
CA ASP A 534 32.64 -14.25 -8.56
C ASP A 534 31.94 -15.26 -9.49
N GLN A 535 32.00 -16.55 -9.10
CA GLN A 535 31.22 -17.60 -9.74
C GLN A 535 29.84 -17.71 -9.07
N VAL A 536 28.78 -17.68 -9.88
CA VAL A 536 27.39 -17.79 -9.42
C VAL A 536 26.70 -18.97 -10.11
N ALA A 537 25.80 -19.62 -9.40
CA ALA A 537 24.87 -20.57 -9.96
C ALA A 537 23.57 -19.87 -10.44
N ALA A 538 22.82 -20.52 -11.31
CA ALA A 538 21.49 -20.02 -11.66
C ALA A 538 20.60 -19.92 -10.41
N GLY A 539 19.99 -18.75 -10.20
CA GLY A 539 19.19 -18.46 -9.02
C GLY A 539 19.92 -17.73 -7.88
N ASP A 540 21.26 -17.64 -7.91
CA ASP A 540 22.02 -16.89 -6.91
C ASP A 540 21.71 -15.39 -6.97
N LEU A 541 21.62 -14.76 -5.80
CA LEU A 541 21.33 -13.32 -5.69
C LEU A 541 22.53 -12.50 -6.19
N VAL A 542 22.32 -11.60 -7.14
CA VAL A 542 23.32 -10.70 -7.67
C VAL A 542 23.20 -9.31 -7.07
N VAL A 543 22.04 -8.67 -7.22
CA VAL A 543 21.76 -7.35 -6.63
C VAL A 543 20.33 -7.31 -6.09
N VAL A 544 20.03 -6.34 -5.22
CA VAL A 544 18.67 -6.01 -4.81
C VAL A 544 18.38 -4.60 -5.29
N LEU A 545 17.30 -4.47 -6.04
CA LEU A 545 16.73 -3.19 -6.48
C LEU A 545 15.63 -2.78 -5.50
N GLU A 546 15.56 -1.51 -5.17
CA GLU A 546 14.38 -0.92 -4.54
C GLU A 546 13.66 -0.05 -5.58
N ALA A 547 12.37 -0.32 -5.75
CA ALA A 547 11.49 0.53 -6.54
C ALA A 547 10.14 0.63 -5.84
N MET A 548 9.56 1.82 -5.74
CA MET A 548 8.25 2.06 -5.12
C MET A 548 8.12 1.44 -3.71
N LYS A 549 9.18 1.57 -2.89
CA LYS A 549 9.30 0.99 -1.53
C LYS A 549 9.29 -0.55 -1.46
N MET A 550 9.45 -1.23 -2.59
CA MET A 550 9.58 -2.67 -2.65
C MET A 550 11.00 -3.08 -3.04
N GLU A 551 11.58 -4.01 -2.28
CA GLU A 551 12.85 -4.64 -2.64
C GLU A 551 12.61 -5.78 -3.63
N GLN A 552 13.29 -5.71 -4.77
CA GLN A 552 13.25 -6.75 -5.79
C GLN A 552 14.63 -7.40 -5.92
N PRO A 553 14.80 -8.67 -5.52
CA PRO A 553 16.02 -9.40 -5.75
C PRO A 553 16.19 -9.70 -7.25
N LEU A 554 17.36 -9.41 -7.78
CA LEU A 554 17.76 -9.78 -9.13
C LEU A 554 18.76 -10.93 -9.01
N THR A 555 18.36 -12.09 -9.52
CA THR A 555 19.15 -13.33 -9.42
C THR A 555 19.80 -13.68 -10.76
N ALA A 556 20.88 -14.43 -10.71
CA ALA A 556 21.55 -14.95 -11.89
C ALA A 556 20.61 -15.86 -12.70
N HIS A 557 20.41 -15.53 -13.98
CA HIS A 557 19.53 -16.31 -14.87
C HIS A 557 20.21 -17.58 -15.41
N LYS A 558 21.53 -17.66 -15.30
CA LYS A 558 22.35 -18.85 -15.60
C LYS A 558 23.56 -18.92 -14.67
N ALA A 559 24.24 -20.06 -14.61
CA ALA A 559 25.55 -20.18 -13.96
C ALA A 559 26.60 -19.47 -14.81
N GLY A 560 27.60 -18.86 -14.18
CA GLY A 560 28.68 -18.15 -14.88
C GLY A 560 29.54 -17.32 -13.93
N THR A 561 30.53 -16.65 -14.50
CA THR A 561 31.40 -15.70 -13.80
C THR A 561 30.87 -14.28 -14.00
N VAL A 562 30.71 -13.52 -12.93
CA VAL A 562 30.25 -12.13 -12.96
C VAL A 562 31.33 -11.25 -13.59
N LYS A 563 30.98 -10.56 -14.67
CA LYS A 563 31.83 -9.58 -15.36
C LYS A 563 31.11 -8.28 -15.65
N GLY A 564 31.88 -7.19 -15.66
CA GLY A 564 31.36 -5.87 -15.99
C GLY A 564 30.30 -5.39 -14.98
N LEU A 565 30.45 -5.70 -13.69
CA LEU A 565 29.56 -5.23 -12.62
C LEU A 565 29.74 -3.71 -12.47
N THR A 566 28.83 -2.95 -13.09
CA THR A 566 28.86 -1.47 -13.11
C THR A 566 28.00 -0.83 -12.03
N ALA A 567 27.11 -1.61 -11.40
CA ALA A 567 26.15 -1.12 -10.42
C ALA A 567 26.83 -0.71 -9.11
N SER A 568 26.35 0.37 -8.50
CA SER A 568 26.78 0.86 -7.18
C SER A 568 25.59 0.99 -6.24
N VAL A 569 25.78 0.72 -4.94
CA VAL A 569 24.72 0.92 -3.93
C VAL A 569 24.34 2.40 -3.87
N GLY A 570 23.05 2.69 -3.93
CA GLY A 570 22.48 4.05 -4.01
C GLY A 570 22.31 4.58 -5.45
N GLU A 571 22.77 3.85 -6.46
CA GLU A 571 22.62 4.24 -7.87
C GLU A 571 21.22 3.92 -8.39
N VAL A 572 20.65 4.85 -9.16
CA VAL A 572 19.37 4.65 -9.87
C VAL A 572 19.65 4.07 -11.25
N VAL A 573 19.12 2.89 -11.51
CA VAL A 573 19.24 2.21 -12.81
C VAL A 573 17.91 2.25 -13.56
N ALA A 574 17.98 2.40 -14.88
CA ALA A 574 16.79 2.37 -15.73
C ALA A 574 16.39 0.92 -16.07
N SER A 575 15.12 0.72 -16.47
CA SER A 575 14.68 -0.57 -17.02
C SER A 575 15.50 -0.93 -18.26
N GLY A 576 15.98 -2.18 -18.32
CA GLY A 576 16.85 -2.68 -19.39
C GLY A 576 18.33 -2.30 -19.26
N ALA A 577 18.71 -1.54 -18.22
CA ALA A 577 20.13 -1.25 -17.95
C ALA A 577 20.88 -2.54 -17.62
N VAL A 578 22.05 -2.74 -18.20
CA VAL A 578 22.90 -3.90 -17.89
C VAL A 578 23.52 -3.70 -16.50
N ILE A 579 23.34 -4.68 -15.62
CA ILE A 579 23.91 -4.72 -14.27
C ILE A 579 25.28 -5.39 -14.29
N CYS A 580 25.38 -6.55 -14.94
CA CYS A 580 26.60 -7.30 -15.18
C CYS A 580 26.39 -8.29 -16.33
N GLU A 581 27.44 -8.97 -16.74
CA GLU A 581 27.41 -10.11 -17.65
C GLU A 581 27.77 -11.39 -16.88
N LEU A 582 27.07 -12.49 -17.19
CA LEU A 582 27.36 -13.83 -16.65
C LEU A 582 28.03 -14.63 -17.76
N VAL A 583 29.36 -14.73 -17.70
CA VAL A 583 30.17 -15.35 -18.73
C VAL A 583 30.59 -16.75 -18.26
N ASP A 584 30.52 -17.73 -19.17
CA ASP A 584 30.88 -19.15 -18.90
C ASP A 584 32.35 -19.31 -18.54
#